data_d7ebf1731112bc2c05bec7dfb67be874
#
_entry.id   d7ebf1731112bc2c05bec7dfb67be874
#
_cell.length_a   1.000
_cell.length_b   1.000
_cell.length_c   1.000
_cell.angle_alpha   90.00
_cell.angle_beta   90.00
_cell.angle_gamma   90.00
#
_symmetry.space_group_name_H-M   'P 1'
#
loop_
_entity.id
_entity.type
_entity.pdbx_description
1 polymer ?
#
loop_
_entity_poly.entity_id
_entity_poly.type
_entity_poly.pdbx_seq_one_letter_code
_entity_poly.pdbx_strand_id
1 'polypeptide(L)'
;VSHNPAGKTVFVDQALPGEQVEVAIHITRKRFDEAHVKALMTTSPQRVTPPCSHFGHCGGCDLQHLAVDAQRAHKREVVSELMARQGIPLGEVAAISGHQEGYRRRARLGVKVDAQGSVRLGFRAANSHRLVDIDHCHVLVPALQALIAPLKQLLTELDAPRAVGHIELLATPQATVVLVRQLKEQPQDWQRWQGFADQHQVRLGAWLGRESPSLHWHGAEPALEERFSLSALGVSPHQESAESELVLQFAPGDFLQVNAEVNQKMVSQVVAWLTPAPGMQLLDLFAGMGNFSLPLAAAGASVHAVEGNTAMVERLGTNAALNQLNVSVQQADLNDAIAVKTLLRERSVDALVLDPPRSGAEAICQAVGRHRIPKVAYVSCDPATLARDAAHLVHAGYRVKQVAVADMFLHTAHMETLMLFEYAG
;
A
#
# COMPACT_ATOMS: atom_id res chain seq x y z
N VAL A 1 -2.52 -13.83 -20.39
CA VAL A 1 -3.49 -14.86 -20.77
C VAL A 1 -3.27 -15.22 -22.22
N SER A 2 -3.21 -16.50 -22.52
CA SER A 2 -3.05 -17.06 -23.89
C SER A 2 -4.08 -18.15 -24.11
N HIS A 3 -4.08 -18.75 -25.31
CA HIS A 3 -4.89 -19.90 -25.63
C HIS A 3 -4.00 -20.97 -26.29
N ASN A 4 -4.22 -22.23 -25.95
CA ASN A 4 -3.57 -23.32 -26.64
C ASN A 4 -4.21 -23.55 -28.02
N PRO A 5 -3.63 -24.37 -28.91
CA PRO A 5 -4.21 -24.67 -30.23
C PRO A 5 -5.64 -25.20 -30.22
N ALA A 6 -6.10 -25.80 -29.11
CA ALA A 6 -7.47 -26.28 -28.92
C ALA A 6 -8.41 -25.18 -28.36
N GLY A 7 -7.97 -23.93 -28.21
CA GLY A 7 -8.78 -22.83 -27.74
C GLY A 7 -8.93 -22.74 -26.20
N LYS A 8 -8.28 -23.63 -25.44
CA LYS A 8 -8.34 -23.59 -23.98
C LYS A 8 -7.48 -22.45 -23.44
N THR A 9 -8.01 -21.69 -22.48
CA THR A 9 -7.28 -20.60 -21.81
C THR A 9 -6.06 -21.12 -21.05
N VAL A 10 -4.93 -20.45 -21.22
CA VAL A 10 -3.67 -20.71 -20.49
C VAL A 10 -3.18 -19.43 -19.83
N PHE A 11 -3.04 -19.46 -18.53
CA PHE A 11 -2.36 -18.40 -17.78
C PHE A 11 -0.86 -18.70 -17.78
N VAL A 12 -0.09 -17.85 -18.40
CA VAL A 12 1.36 -18.06 -18.57
C VAL A 12 2.11 -17.01 -17.76
N ASP A 13 2.79 -17.45 -16.71
CA ASP A 13 3.63 -16.57 -15.92
C ASP A 13 4.81 -16.05 -16.77
N GLN A 14 5.13 -14.76 -16.62
CA GLN A 14 6.25 -14.07 -17.28
C GLN A 14 6.17 -13.96 -18.81
N ALA A 15 5.06 -14.31 -19.44
CA ALA A 15 4.84 -14.02 -20.86
C ALA A 15 4.29 -12.59 -21.02
N LEU A 16 4.69 -11.91 -22.08
CA LEU A 16 4.19 -10.58 -22.47
C LEU A 16 3.25 -10.67 -23.68
N PRO A 17 2.35 -9.70 -23.84
CA PRO A 17 1.51 -9.61 -25.03
C PRO A 17 2.34 -9.58 -26.31
N GLY A 18 1.88 -10.33 -27.33
CA GLY A 18 2.55 -10.42 -28.64
C GLY A 18 3.70 -11.42 -28.70
N GLU A 19 4.09 -12.05 -27.61
CA GLU A 19 5.11 -13.09 -27.60
C GLU A 19 4.56 -14.46 -27.99
N GLN A 20 5.36 -15.21 -28.77
CA GLN A 20 5.18 -16.64 -28.96
C GLN A 20 6.11 -17.37 -27.99
N VAL A 21 5.55 -18.27 -27.20
CA VAL A 21 6.28 -18.92 -26.11
C VAL A 21 6.03 -20.43 -26.11
N GLU A 22 7.08 -21.21 -25.86
CA GLU A 22 6.95 -22.57 -25.39
C GLU A 22 6.69 -22.55 -23.88
N VAL A 23 5.66 -23.27 -23.42
CA VAL A 23 5.25 -23.24 -22.01
C VAL A 23 5.38 -24.61 -21.36
N ALA A 24 5.68 -24.60 -20.06
CA ALA A 24 5.56 -25.81 -19.22
C ALA A 24 4.32 -25.66 -18.35
N ILE A 25 3.31 -26.50 -18.60
CA ILE A 25 2.07 -26.55 -17.84
C ILE A 25 2.37 -27.25 -16.50
N HIS A 26 1.99 -26.63 -15.40
CA HIS A 26 2.16 -27.19 -14.05
C HIS A 26 0.83 -27.40 -13.32
N ILE A 27 -0.25 -26.73 -13.74
CA ILE A 27 -1.61 -26.97 -13.24
C ILE A 27 -2.57 -27.08 -14.41
N THR A 28 -3.34 -28.18 -14.45
CA THR A 28 -4.42 -28.37 -15.42
C THR A 28 -5.77 -28.33 -14.72
N ARG A 29 -6.65 -27.41 -15.15
CA ARG A 29 -8.02 -27.28 -14.70
C ARG A 29 -8.99 -27.56 -15.85
N LYS A 30 -10.25 -27.74 -15.56
CA LYS A 30 -11.27 -27.97 -16.58
C LYS A 30 -11.38 -26.83 -17.61
N ARG A 31 -11.30 -25.58 -17.14
CA ARG A 31 -11.52 -24.37 -17.96
C ARG A 31 -10.23 -23.66 -18.38
N PHE A 32 -9.15 -23.86 -17.68
CA PHE A 32 -7.86 -23.20 -17.92
C PHE A 32 -6.69 -24.06 -17.45
N ASP A 33 -5.52 -23.75 -17.95
CA ASP A 33 -4.24 -24.28 -17.49
C ASP A 33 -3.38 -23.14 -16.91
N GLU A 34 -2.47 -23.47 -15.99
CA GLU A 34 -1.46 -22.57 -15.49
C GLU A 34 -0.09 -23.08 -15.93
N ALA A 35 0.72 -22.18 -16.46
CA ALA A 35 2.00 -22.49 -17.06
C ALA A 35 3.03 -21.40 -16.80
N HIS A 36 4.30 -21.69 -17.00
CA HIS A 36 5.36 -20.71 -17.07
C HIS A 36 6.09 -20.80 -18.40
N VAL A 37 6.74 -19.71 -18.79
CA VAL A 37 7.55 -19.68 -20.02
C VAL A 37 8.73 -20.62 -19.87
N LYS A 38 8.87 -21.58 -20.80
CA LYS A 38 10.02 -22.47 -20.93
C LYS A 38 11.04 -21.91 -21.93
N ALA A 39 10.56 -21.37 -23.06
CA ALA A 39 11.38 -20.70 -24.04
C ALA A 39 10.59 -19.59 -24.74
N LEU A 40 11.27 -18.50 -25.06
CA LEU A 40 10.74 -17.41 -25.90
C LEU A 40 11.08 -17.70 -27.36
N MET A 41 10.04 -17.82 -28.20
CA MET A 41 10.20 -17.99 -29.65
C MET A 41 10.25 -16.63 -30.34
N THR A 42 9.46 -15.67 -29.87
CA THR A 42 9.53 -14.25 -30.25
C THR A 42 9.48 -13.39 -29.00
N THR A 43 10.09 -12.22 -29.08
CA THR A 43 10.24 -11.30 -27.93
C THR A 43 9.45 -10.02 -28.19
N SER A 44 8.69 -9.57 -27.21
CA SER A 44 8.02 -8.28 -27.22
C SER A 44 9.07 -7.15 -27.25
N PRO A 45 8.88 -6.07 -28.02
CA PRO A 45 9.75 -4.90 -27.97
C PRO A 45 9.75 -4.19 -26.60
N GLN A 46 8.76 -4.47 -25.76
CA GLN A 46 8.63 -3.93 -24.41
C GLN A 46 9.31 -4.81 -23.35
N ARG A 47 9.86 -5.98 -23.74
CA ARG A 47 10.59 -6.85 -22.82
C ARG A 47 11.96 -6.26 -22.50
N VAL A 48 12.27 -6.24 -21.21
CA VAL A 48 13.58 -5.82 -20.69
C VAL A 48 14.17 -6.92 -19.82
N THR A 49 15.49 -6.88 -19.63
CA THR A 49 16.14 -7.73 -18.64
C THR A 49 15.78 -7.23 -17.24
N PRO A 50 15.20 -8.08 -16.37
CA PRO A 50 14.91 -7.69 -14.98
C PRO A 50 16.19 -7.25 -14.26
N PRO A 51 16.18 -6.11 -13.54
CA PRO A 51 17.35 -5.66 -12.78
C PRO A 51 17.64 -6.53 -11.56
N CYS A 52 16.65 -7.24 -11.03
CA CYS A 52 16.77 -8.08 -9.84
C CYS A 52 17.06 -9.54 -10.20
N SER A 53 18.18 -10.11 -9.72
CA SER A 53 18.54 -11.52 -9.93
C SER A 53 17.56 -12.51 -9.28
N HIS A 54 16.74 -12.06 -8.32
CA HIS A 54 15.71 -12.88 -7.66
C HIS A 54 14.37 -12.84 -8.39
N PHE A 55 14.24 -12.05 -9.46
CA PHE A 55 13.00 -12.00 -10.26
C PHE A 55 12.66 -13.38 -10.83
N GLY A 56 11.37 -13.71 -10.84
CA GLY A 56 10.88 -15.03 -11.27
C GLY A 56 10.89 -16.09 -10.16
N HIS A 57 11.63 -15.86 -9.07
CA HIS A 57 11.64 -16.73 -7.89
C HIS A 57 11.01 -16.06 -6.67
N CYS A 58 11.38 -14.80 -6.43
CA CYS A 58 10.83 -13.98 -5.35
C CYS A 58 9.42 -13.51 -5.73
N GLY A 59 8.45 -13.65 -4.80
CA GLY A 59 7.09 -13.20 -4.99
C GLY A 59 6.86 -11.71 -4.74
N GLY A 60 7.92 -10.93 -4.55
CA GLY A 60 7.82 -9.48 -4.30
C GLY A 60 7.61 -8.62 -5.54
N CYS A 61 7.94 -9.15 -6.72
CA CYS A 61 7.79 -8.48 -8.03
C CYS A 61 7.38 -9.49 -9.10
N ASP A 62 6.51 -9.06 -10.01
CA ASP A 62 6.00 -9.91 -11.11
C ASP A 62 6.10 -9.25 -12.50
N LEU A 63 6.46 -7.95 -12.59
CA LEU A 63 6.51 -7.19 -13.83
C LEU A 63 7.88 -6.63 -14.21
N GLN A 64 8.98 -7.00 -13.54
CA GLN A 64 10.32 -6.43 -13.86
C GLN A 64 10.82 -6.73 -15.28
N HIS A 65 10.27 -7.74 -15.95
CA HIS A 65 10.59 -8.10 -17.33
C HIS A 65 9.87 -7.24 -18.37
N LEU A 66 8.99 -6.33 -17.94
CA LEU A 66 8.27 -5.37 -18.77
C LEU A 66 8.84 -3.97 -18.52
N ALA A 67 9.10 -3.20 -19.60
CA ALA A 67 9.58 -1.82 -19.50
C ALA A 67 8.64 -0.96 -18.64
N VAL A 68 9.20 -0.05 -17.85
CA VAL A 68 8.43 0.70 -16.82
C VAL A 68 7.26 1.48 -17.43
N ASP A 69 7.47 2.15 -18.57
CA ASP A 69 6.38 2.88 -19.21
C ASP A 69 5.26 1.96 -19.71
N ALA A 70 5.60 0.73 -20.12
CA ALA A 70 4.64 -0.29 -20.49
C ALA A 70 3.91 -0.87 -19.28
N GLN A 71 4.58 -1.02 -18.11
CA GLN A 71 3.91 -1.38 -16.86
C GLN A 71 2.84 -0.34 -16.49
N ARG A 72 3.19 0.94 -16.56
CA ARG A 72 2.28 2.06 -16.26
C ARG A 72 1.12 2.13 -17.25
N ALA A 73 1.40 1.94 -18.54
CA ALA A 73 0.36 1.89 -19.57
C ALA A 73 -0.61 0.73 -19.34
N HIS A 74 -0.08 -0.46 -19.06
CA HIS A 74 -0.88 -1.66 -18.76
C HIS A 74 -1.79 -1.46 -17.53
N LYS A 75 -1.27 -0.89 -16.45
CA LYS A 75 -2.09 -0.62 -15.26
C LYS A 75 -3.28 0.31 -15.57
N ARG A 76 -3.05 1.37 -16.37
CA ARG A 76 -4.13 2.27 -16.81
C ARG A 76 -5.15 1.59 -17.73
N GLU A 77 -4.68 0.73 -18.62
CA GLU A 77 -5.52 -0.08 -19.51
C GLU A 77 -6.42 -1.02 -18.72
N VAL A 78 -5.88 -1.72 -17.72
CA VAL A 78 -6.66 -2.60 -16.82
C VAL A 78 -7.80 -1.84 -16.13
N VAL A 79 -7.53 -0.64 -15.61
CA VAL A 79 -8.58 0.20 -15.00
C VAL A 79 -9.64 0.58 -16.03
N SER A 80 -9.22 1.03 -17.22
CA SER A 80 -10.13 1.42 -18.30
C SER A 80 -11.02 0.25 -18.76
N GLU A 81 -10.46 -0.93 -18.92
CA GLU A 81 -11.21 -2.13 -19.30
C GLU A 81 -12.23 -2.54 -18.23
N LEU A 82 -11.83 -2.55 -16.95
CA LEU A 82 -12.73 -2.92 -15.87
C LEU A 82 -13.91 -1.95 -15.74
N MET A 83 -13.66 -0.66 -15.89
CA MET A 83 -14.71 0.36 -15.91
C MET A 83 -15.62 0.22 -17.15
N ALA A 84 -15.06 -0.02 -18.32
CA ALA A 84 -15.84 -0.22 -19.55
C ALA A 84 -16.77 -1.45 -19.44
N ARG A 85 -16.35 -2.52 -18.76
CA ARG A 85 -17.20 -3.70 -18.48
C ARG A 85 -18.42 -3.38 -17.60
N GLN A 86 -18.31 -2.30 -16.79
CA GLN A 86 -19.43 -1.77 -15.99
C GLN A 86 -20.24 -0.69 -16.75
N GLY A 87 -19.96 -0.47 -18.04
CA GLY A 87 -20.62 0.56 -18.83
C GLY A 87 -20.14 1.99 -18.51
N ILE A 88 -18.96 2.14 -17.89
CA ILE A 88 -18.37 3.41 -17.52
C ILE A 88 -17.12 3.66 -18.40
N PRO A 89 -17.28 4.24 -19.59
CA PRO A 89 -16.12 4.59 -20.41
C PRO A 89 -15.34 5.71 -19.74
N LEU A 90 -14.04 5.51 -19.57
CA LEU A 90 -13.14 6.52 -19.05
C LEU A 90 -12.55 7.35 -20.20
N GLY A 91 -12.30 8.63 -19.94
CA GLY A 91 -11.43 9.45 -20.77
C GLY A 91 -9.95 9.16 -20.51
N GLU A 92 -9.14 10.21 -20.48
CA GLU A 92 -7.74 10.08 -20.13
C GLU A 92 -7.56 9.62 -18.68
N VAL A 93 -6.74 8.60 -18.47
CA VAL A 93 -6.35 8.11 -17.14
C VAL A 93 -4.95 8.64 -16.84
N ALA A 94 -4.85 9.56 -15.90
CA ALA A 94 -3.58 10.14 -15.47
C ALA A 94 -2.69 9.12 -14.77
N ALA A 95 -1.38 9.37 -14.72
CA ALA A 95 -0.43 8.56 -13.98
C ALA A 95 0.21 9.38 -12.85
N ILE A 96 0.19 8.82 -11.64
CA ILE A 96 0.96 9.33 -10.50
C ILE A 96 2.15 8.39 -10.29
N SER A 97 3.35 8.86 -10.61
CA SER A 97 4.55 8.03 -10.58
C SER A 97 5.61 8.61 -9.65
N GLY A 98 6.46 7.72 -9.13
CA GLY A 98 7.61 8.04 -8.31
C GLY A 98 8.88 7.38 -8.86
N HIS A 99 9.89 7.27 -7.98
CA HIS A 99 11.14 6.59 -8.30
C HIS A 99 10.90 5.14 -8.71
N GLN A 100 11.74 4.65 -9.64
CA GLN A 100 11.62 3.29 -10.16
C GLN A 100 12.27 2.25 -9.25
N GLU A 101 13.21 2.67 -8.44
CA GLU A 101 14.01 1.87 -7.53
C GLU A 101 14.05 2.55 -6.15
N GLY A 102 14.39 1.81 -5.10
CA GLY A 102 14.62 2.39 -3.79
C GLY A 102 13.45 3.17 -3.20
N TYR A 103 12.22 2.82 -3.53
CA TYR A 103 11.03 3.55 -3.08
C TYR A 103 10.36 2.93 -1.84
N ARG A 104 10.58 1.61 -1.62
CA ARG A 104 9.88 0.84 -0.59
C ARG A 104 10.56 1.00 0.76
N ARG A 105 9.90 1.66 1.67
CA ARG A 105 10.41 1.98 3.02
C ARG A 105 9.97 1.01 4.12
N ARG A 106 9.22 -0.04 3.80
CA ARG A 106 8.81 -1.08 4.74
C ARG A 106 8.87 -2.45 4.09
N ALA A 107 9.47 -3.41 4.78
CA ALA A 107 9.54 -4.79 4.34
C ALA A 107 9.47 -5.75 5.51
N ARG A 108 8.88 -6.92 5.28
CA ARG A 108 8.85 -8.03 6.24
C ARG A 108 9.55 -9.22 5.64
N LEU A 109 10.73 -9.50 6.15
CA LEU A 109 11.57 -10.60 5.71
C LEU A 109 11.30 -11.83 6.58
N GLY A 110 11.01 -12.97 5.96
CA GLY A 110 10.93 -14.24 6.66
C GLY A 110 12.33 -14.75 7.02
N VAL A 111 12.43 -15.47 8.13
CA VAL A 111 13.64 -16.20 8.53
C VAL A 111 13.32 -17.69 8.53
N LYS A 112 14.19 -18.50 7.95
CA LYS A 112 14.09 -19.97 7.97
C LYS A 112 15.46 -20.59 8.11
N VAL A 113 15.57 -21.54 9.02
CA VAL A 113 16.79 -22.33 9.26
C VAL A 113 16.50 -23.77 8.84
N ASP A 114 17.30 -24.31 7.94
CA ASP A 114 17.13 -25.68 7.46
C ASP A 114 17.66 -26.72 8.48
N ALA A 115 17.60 -27.99 8.11
CA ALA A 115 18.04 -29.09 8.98
C ALA A 115 19.57 -29.06 9.22
N GLN A 116 20.32 -28.50 8.28
CA GLN A 116 21.79 -28.38 8.34
C GLN A 116 22.25 -27.11 9.09
N GLY A 117 21.30 -26.25 9.53
CA GLY A 117 21.60 -25.01 10.22
C GLY A 117 21.82 -23.81 9.31
N SER A 118 21.66 -23.96 7.97
CA SER A 118 21.77 -22.84 7.05
C SER A 118 20.59 -21.87 7.20
N VAL A 119 20.90 -20.59 7.36
CA VAL A 119 19.92 -19.53 7.52
C VAL A 119 19.54 -18.96 6.15
N ARG A 120 18.24 -18.78 5.94
CA ARG A 120 17.67 -18.05 4.80
C ARG A 120 16.91 -16.84 5.31
N LEU A 121 17.16 -15.70 4.69
CA LEU A 121 16.48 -14.44 4.96
C LEU A 121 15.90 -13.90 3.65
N GLY A 122 14.60 -13.60 3.60
CA GLY A 122 14.02 -13.02 2.40
C GLY A 122 12.52 -13.08 2.32
N PHE A 123 11.99 -13.11 1.09
CA PHE A 123 10.57 -13.09 0.80
C PHE A 123 10.04 -14.47 0.39
N ARG A 124 8.74 -14.66 0.49
CA ARG A 124 8.10 -15.87 -0.04
C ARG A 124 8.17 -15.89 -1.56
N ALA A 125 8.34 -17.07 -2.14
CA ALA A 125 8.15 -17.30 -3.56
C ALA A 125 6.69 -17.03 -3.95
N ALA A 126 6.46 -16.66 -5.20
CA ALA A 126 5.12 -16.46 -5.72
C ALA A 126 4.26 -17.71 -5.49
N ASN A 127 3.02 -17.52 -5.03
CA ASN A 127 2.03 -18.57 -4.77
C ASN A 127 2.55 -19.75 -3.92
N SER A 128 3.52 -19.49 -3.02
CA SER A 128 4.19 -20.52 -2.24
C SER A 128 4.51 -20.07 -0.81
N HIS A 129 4.65 -21.05 0.10
CA HIS A 129 5.18 -20.82 1.44
C HIS A 129 6.72 -20.94 1.50
N ARG A 130 7.36 -21.30 0.37
CA ARG A 130 8.83 -21.41 0.30
C ARG A 130 9.46 -20.03 0.41
N LEU A 131 10.48 -19.90 1.24
CA LEU A 131 11.27 -18.69 1.37
C LEU A 131 12.35 -18.66 0.28
N VAL A 132 12.43 -17.53 -0.44
CA VAL A 132 13.53 -17.21 -1.34
C VAL A 132 14.56 -16.44 -0.52
N ASP A 133 15.76 -16.97 -0.46
CA ASP A 133 16.88 -16.31 0.18
C ASP A 133 17.37 -15.17 -0.71
N ILE A 134 17.45 -13.96 -0.16
CA ILE A 134 17.85 -12.78 -0.94
C ILE A 134 19.14 -12.18 -0.39
N ASP A 135 19.94 -11.60 -1.26
CA ASP A 135 21.13 -10.82 -0.94
C ASP A 135 20.93 -9.32 -1.17
N HIS A 136 19.95 -8.95 -2.00
CA HIS A 136 19.58 -7.58 -2.27
C HIS A 136 18.10 -7.47 -2.67
N CYS A 137 17.58 -6.23 -2.68
CA CYS A 137 16.23 -5.93 -3.16
C CYS A 137 16.18 -4.51 -3.77
N HIS A 138 16.07 -4.40 -5.08
CA HIS A 138 16.10 -3.12 -5.81
C HIS A 138 15.01 -2.13 -5.42
N VAL A 139 13.87 -2.62 -4.93
CA VAL A 139 12.76 -1.73 -4.56
C VAL A 139 12.87 -1.16 -3.15
N LEU A 140 13.71 -1.74 -2.27
CA LEU A 140 13.92 -1.21 -0.93
C LEU A 140 14.75 0.08 -0.97
N VAL A 141 14.38 1.04 -0.11
CA VAL A 141 15.22 2.22 0.11
C VAL A 141 16.63 1.82 0.52
N PRO A 142 17.68 2.58 0.14
CA PRO A 142 19.08 2.20 0.38
C PRO A 142 19.38 1.83 1.83
N ALA A 143 18.79 2.55 2.81
CA ALA A 143 18.98 2.29 4.23
C ALA A 143 18.51 0.88 4.64
N LEU A 144 17.43 0.38 4.07
CA LEU A 144 16.92 -0.98 4.35
C LEU A 144 17.68 -2.05 3.57
N GLN A 145 18.03 -1.75 2.32
CA GLN A 145 18.80 -2.68 1.49
C GLN A 145 20.17 -2.99 2.11
N ALA A 146 20.84 -1.98 2.63
CA ALA A 146 22.14 -2.13 3.27
C ALA A 146 22.12 -3.07 4.49
N LEU A 147 20.96 -3.32 5.09
CA LEU A 147 20.82 -4.20 6.24
C LEU A 147 20.67 -5.68 5.88
N ILE A 148 20.37 -6.05 4.64
CA ILE A 148 20.06 -7.44 4.27
C ILE A 148 21.26 -8.36 4.56
N ALA A 149 22.42 -8.04 4.04
CA ALA A 149 23.62 -8.87 4.23
C ALA A 149 24.10 -8.91 5.70
N PRO A 150 24.21 -7.78 6.42
CA PRO A 150 24.55 -7.80 7.85
C PRO A 150 23.56 -8.58 8.72
N LEU A 151 22.24 -8.46 8.45
CA LEU A 151 21.21 -9.23 9.17
C LEU A 151 21.37 -10.74 8.93
N LYS A 152 21.67 -11.13 7.70
CA LYS A 152 21.90 -12.53 7.36
C LYS A 152 23.11 -13.07 8.08
N GLN A 153 24.20 -12.30 8.14
CA GLN A 153 25.39 -12.65 8.91
C GLN A 153 25.05 -12.81 10.40
N LEU A 154 24.42 -11.81 11.01
CA LEU A 154 24.00 -11.87 12.40
C LEU A 154 23.18 -13.14 12.71
N LEU A 155 22.21 -13.46 11.85
CA LEU A 155 21.36 -14.64 12.04
C LEU A 155 22.16 -15.95 12.06
N THR A 156 23.31 -16.04 11.39
CA THR A 156 24.18 -17.22 11.45
C THR A 156 24.99 -17.30 12.74
N GLU A 157 25.15 -16.18 13.45
CA GLU A 157 25.89 -16.06 14.69
C GLU A 157 25.02 -16.26 15.93
N LEU A 158 23.69 -16.31 15.79
CA LEU A 158 22.76 -16.54 16.89
C LEU A 158 22.83 -17.98 17.40
N ASP A 159 22.66 -18.16 18.71
CA ASP A 159 22.54 -19.48 19.31
C ASP A 159 21.20 -20.16 19.00
N ALA A 160 20.14 -19.35 18.85
CA ALA A 160 18.80 -19.84 18.56
C ALA A 160 18.15 -19.15 17.33
N PRO A 161 18.76 -19.22 16.14
CA PRO A 161 18.22 -18.53 14.95
C PRO A 161 16.83 -19.03 14.54
N ARG A 162 16.46 -20.28 14.92
CA ARG A 162 15.10 -20.84 14.71
C ARG A 162 14.02 -20.19 15.56
N ALA A 163 14.40 -19.45 16.61
CA ALA A 163 13.46 -18.67 17.41
C ALA A 163 13.00 -17.38 16.71
N VAL A 164 13.69 -16.94 15.67
CA VAL A 164 13.36 -15.77 14.87
C VAL A 164 12.39 -16.19 13.77
N GLY A 165 11.16 -15.65 13.80
CA GLY A 165 10.14 -15.96 12.81
C GLY A 165 10.22 -15.07 11.57
N HIS A 166 10.42 -13.78 11.78
CA HIS A 166 10.60 -12.78 10.72
C HIS A 166 11.24 -11.50 11.28
N ILE A 167 11.75 -10.70 10.39
CA ILE A 167 12.29 -9.37 10.66
C ILE A 167 11.50 -8.36 9.84
N GLU A 168 10.97 -7.35 10.49
CA GLU A 168 10.36 -6.20 9.81
C GLU A 168 11.38 -5.06 9.77
N LEU A 169 11.56 -4.49 8.60
CA LEU A 169 12.42 -3.34 8.35
C LEU A 169 11.52 -2.15 8.01
N LEU A 170 11.82 -1.01 8.61
CA LEU A 170 11.10 0.23 8.36
C LEU A 170 12.10 1.39 8.30
N ALA A 171 11.96 2.26 7.31
CA ALA A 171 12.71 3.51 7.21
C ALA A 171 11.75 4.69 7.26
N THR A 172 12.03 5.61 8.16
CA THR A 172 11.46 6.95 8.20
C THR A 172 12.57 7.98 8.00
N PRO A 173 12.29 9.26 7.74
CA PRO A 173 13.32 10.29 7.69
C PRO A 173 14.15 10.40 8.98
N GLN A 174 13.56 10.02 10.13
CA GLN A 174 14.17 10.14 11.45
C GLN A 174 14.92 8.89 11.90
N ALA A 175 14.53 7.72 11.43
CA ALA A 175 15.08 6.46 11.93
C ALA A 175 14.95 5.31 10.94
N THR A 176 15.95 4.43 10.95
CA THR A 176 15.85 3.07 10.41
C THR A 176 15.54 2.11 11.56
N VAL A 177 14.52 1.30 11.39
CA VAL A 177 14.00 0.41 12.45
C VAL A 177 14.09 -1.04 12.02
N VAL A 178 14.54 -1.87 12.94
CA VAL A 178 14.57 -3.33 12.83
C VAL A 178 13.69 -3.93 13.92
N LEU A 179 12.63 -4.62 13.54
CA LEU A 179 11.72 -5.28 14.46
C LEU A 179 11.85 -6.79 14.29
N VAL A 180 12.28 -7.46 15.33
CA VAL A 180 12.50 -8.91 15.34
C VAL A 180 11.30 -9.60 15.96
N ARG A 181 10.72 -10.56 15.27
CA ARG A 181 9.65 -11.40 15.82
C ARG A 181 10.23 -12.66 16.43
N GLN A 182 10.12 -12.80 17.75
CA GLN A 182 10.58 -13.96 18.49
C GLN A 182 9.46 -14.57 19.34
N LEU A 183 9.44 -15.89 19.46
CA LEU A 183 8.45 -16.60 20.27
C LEU A 183 8.80 -16.56 21.77
N LYS A 184 10.07 -16.49 22.10
CA LYS A 184 10.61 -16.46 23.47
C LYS A 184 11.82 -15.55 23.52
N GLU A 185 12.07 -15.00 24.67
CA GLU A 185 13.29 -14.30 24.98
C GLU A 185 14.51 -15.21 24.83
N GLN A 186 15.58 -14.67 24.24
CA GLN A 186 16.88 -15.33 24.07
C GLN A 186 17.95 -14.33 24.53
N PRO A 187 18.28 -14.29 25.83
CA PRO A 187 19.12 -13.22 26.40
C PRO A 187 20.50 -13.05 25.75
N GLN A 188 21.16 -14.16 25.38
CA GLN A 188 22.47 -14.12 24.72
C GLN A 188 22.35 -13.58 23.29
N ASP A 189 21.36 -14.04 22.56
CA ASP A 189 21.09 -13.55 21.21
C ASP A 189 20.65 -12.09 21.25
N TRP A 190 19.92 -11.67 22.30
CA TRP A 190 19.52 -10.28 22.46
C TRP A 190 20.71 -9.34 22.58
N GLN A 191 21.80 -9.72 23.26
CA GLN A 191 23.03 -8.95 23.29
C GLN A 191 23.66 -8.79 21.89
N ARG A 192 23.63 -9.84 21.06
CA ARG A 192 24.10 -9.76 19.66
C ARG A 192 23.23 -8.82 18.84
N TRP A 193 21.90 -8.88 19.02
CA TRP A 193 20.99 -7.92 18.39
C TRP A 193 21.26 -6.49 18.81
N GLN A 194 21.53 -6.22 20.07
CA GLN A 194 21.90 -4.90 20.59
C GLN A 194 23.20 -4.39 19.95
N GLY A 195 24.25 -5.23 19.93
CA GLY A 195 25.50 -4.91 19.25
C GLY A 195 25.33 -4.60 17.77
N PHE A 196 24.46 -5.34 17.09
CA PHE A 196 24.08 -5.06 15.71
C PHE A 196 23.40 -3.69 15.57
N ALA A 197 22.45 -3.37 16.46
CA ALA A 197 21.73 -2.11 16.42
C ALA A 197 22.67 -0.90 16.61
N ASP A 198 23.60 -1.00 17.55
CA ASP A 198 24.60 0.03 17.82
C ASP A 198 25.55 0.21 16.62
N GLN A 199 26.04 -0.91 16.06
CA GLN A 199 26.95 -0.89 14.91
C GLN A 199 26.32 -0.26 13.65
N HIS A 200 25.05 -0.58 13.39
CA HIS A 200 24.35 -0.14 12.18
C HIS A 200 23.48 1.12 12.42
N GLN A 201 23.51 1.68 13.63
CA GLN A 201 22.75 2.87 14.03
C GLN A 201 21.25 2.74 13.74
N VAL A 202 20.69 1.56 14.01
CA VAL A 202 19.26 1.28 13.83
C VAL A 202 18.52 1.23 15.16
N ARG A 203 17.25 1.56 15.14
CA ARG A 203 16.35 1.35 16.28
C ARG A 203 15.89 -0.09 16.28
N LEU A 204 16.16 -0.78 17.37
CA LEU A 204 15.85 -2.20 17.51
C LEU A 204 14.66 -2.41 18.44
N GLY A 205 13.67 -3.16 17.96
CA GLY A 205 12.57 -3.65 18.78
C GLY A 205 12.38 -5.16 18.62
N ALA A 206 11.84 -5.81 19.62
CA ALA A 206 11.47 -7.21 19.57
C ALA A 206 10.01 -7.42 19.92
N TRP A 207 9.27 -8.08 19.06
CA TRP A 207 7.96 -8.63 19.35
C TRP A 207 8.11 -9.99 20.01
N LEU A 208 7.84 -10.08 21.30
CA LEU A 208 7.96 -11.29 22.10
C LEU A 208 6.61 -11.89 22.45
N GLY A 209 6.51 -13.21 22.44
CA GLY A 209 5.29 -13.94 22.79
C GLY A 209 4.59 -14.57 21.59
N ARG A 210 3.69 -15.54 21.82
CA ARG A 210 3.03 -16.32 20.76
C ARG A 210 1.71 -15.70 20.30
N GLU A 211 0.73 -15.55 21.18
CA GLU A 211 -0.64 -15.15 20.87
C GLU A 211 -0.85 -13.64 20.98
N SER A 212 -0.29 -13.03 22.03
CA SER A 212 -0.35 -11.59 22.27
C SER A 212 1.07 -11.05 22.43
N PRO A 213 1.78 -10.80 21.33
CA PRO A 213 3.17 -10.35 21.40
C PRO A 213 3.25 -8.95 21.98
N SER A 214 4.17 -8.75 22.93
CA SER A 214 4.55 -7.44 23.44
C SER A 214 5.77 -6.91 22.72
N LEU A 215 5.81 -5.60 22.50
CA LEU A 215 6.94 -4.91 21.88
C LEU A 215 7.91 -4.43 22.96
N HIS A 216 9.18 -4.80 22.83
CA HIS A 216 10.27 -4.40 23.70
C HIS A 216 11.34 -3.69 22.88
N TRP A 217 11.70 -2.47 23.28
CA TRP A 217 12.71 -1.67 22.61
C TRP A 217 14.08 -1.81 23.27
N HIS A 218 15.14 -1.81 22.46
CA HIS A 218 16.48 -1.52 22.92
C HIS A 218 16.64 -0.01 23.04
N GLY A 219 16.78 0.47 24.28
CA GLY A 219 16.80 1.90 24.56
C GLY A 219 15.41 2.54 24.49
N ALA A 220 15.37 3.85 24.22
CA ALA A 220 14.13 4.59 24.14
C ALA A 220 13.32 4.22 22.88
N GLU A 221 12.00 4.17 23.03
CA GLU A 221 11.09 4.03 21.89
C GLU A 221 11.29 5.17 20.89
N PRO A 222 11.49 4.86 19.58
CA PRO A 222 11.63 5.92 18.59
C PRO A 222 10.29 6.60 18.30
N ALA A 223 10.31 7.89 18.08
CA ALA A 223 9.21 8.58 17.44
C ALA A 223 9.18 8.17 15.96
N LEU A 224 8.10 7.50 15.53
CA LEU A 224 7.89 7.12 14.15
C LEU A 224 6.89 8.07 13.52
N GLU A 225 7.32 8.78 12.51
CA GLU A 225 6.55 9.86 11.91
C GLU A 225 6.57 9.78 10.39
N GLU A 226 5.42 10.05 9.79
CA GLU A 226 5.25 10.48 8.42
C GLU A 226 5.17 11.99 8.40
N ARG A 227 5.81 12.64 7.43
CA ARG A 227 5.78 14.10 7.30
C ARG A 227 5.34 14.48 5.90
N PHE A 228 4.39 15.41 5.83
CA PHE A 228 3.94 16.00 4.57
C PHE A 228 4.30 17.48 4.55
N SER A 229 5.00 17.91 3.53
CA SER A 229 5.18 19.35 3.26
C SER A 229 3.85 19.95 2.78
N LEU A 230 3.34 20.96 3.46
CA LEU A 230 2.10 21.67 3.07
C LEU A 230 2.23 22.26 1.66
N SER A 231 3.40 22.85 1.34
CA SER A 231 3.65 23.40 0.01
C SER A 231 3.59 22.32 -1.10
N ALA A 232 4.13 21.13 -0.84
CA ALA A 232 4.08 20.03 -1.78
C ALA A 232 2.66 19.41 -1.91
N LEU A 233 1.79 19.63 -0.91
CA LEU A 233 0.37 19.30 -0.98
C LEU A 233 -0.46 20.39 -1.70
N GLY A 234 0.14 21.53 -2.07
CA GLY A 234 -0.57 22.68 -2.61
C GLY A 234 -1.42 23.41 -1.57
N VAL A 235 -1.12 23.24 -0.29
CA VAL A 235 -1.82 23.86 0.84
C VAL A 235 -1.05 25.08 1.30
N SER A 236 -1.71 26.23 1.30
CA SER A 236 -1.15 27.44 1.95
C SER A 236 -1.53 27.43 3.42
N PRO A 237 -0.56 27.60 4.34
CA PRO A 237 -0.88 27.71 5.76
C PRO A 237 -1.86 28.85 6.02
N HIS A 238 -2.93 28.59 6.75
CA HIS A 238 -3.91 29.62 7.09
C HIS A 238 -3.43 30.59 8.18
N GLN A 239 -2.32 30.30 8.84
CA GLN A 239 -1.70 31.14 9.88
C GLN A 239 -0.22 31.30 9.58
N GLU A 240 0.32 32.51 9.77
CA GLU A 240 1.75 32.83 9.59
C GLU A 240 2.68 32.04 10.54
N SER A 241 2.14 31.46 11.60
CA SER A 241 2.84 30.63 12.59
C SER A 241 2.65 29.12 12.40
N ALA A 242 1.93 28.67 11.35
CA ALA A 242 1.73 27.25 11.12
C ALA A 242 3.04 26.59 10.64
N GLU A 243 3.38 25.46 11.23
CA GLU A 243 4.47 24.63 10.75
C GLU A 243 4.28 24.33 9.25
N SER A 244 5.38 24.33 8.50
CA SER A 244 5.35 24.06 7.05
C SER A 244 5.11 22.57 6.73
N GLU A 245 5.02 21.74 7.75
CA GLU A 245 4.87 20.29 7.65
C GLU A 245 3.72 19.79 8.54
N LEU A 246 3.01 18.77 8.05
CA LEU A 246 2.12 17.95 8.85
C LEU A 246 2.89 16.73 9.36
N VAL A 247 2.69 16.39 10.63
CA VAL A 247 3.31 15.24 11.27
C VAL A 247 2.26 14.21 11.62
N LEU A 248 2.37 13.01 11.07
CA LEU A 248 1.55 11.86 11.39
C LEU A 248 2.38 10.85 12.16
N GLN A 249 2.14 10.74 13.46
CA GLN A 249 2.77 9.70 14.28
C GLN A 249 2.09 8.35 14.02
N PHE A 250 2.88 7.29 14.06
CA PHE A 250 2.41 5.92 13.95
C PHE A 250 3.24 4.98 14.83
N ALA A 251 2.75 3.77 15.06
CA ALA A 251 3.44 2.73 15.83
C ALA A 251 3.80 1.53 14.93
N PRO A 252 4.76 0.69 15.37
CA PRO A 252 4.97 -0.61 14.74
C PRO A 252 3.68 -1.43 14.71
N GLY A 253 3.33 -1.93 13.52
CA GLY A 253 2.06 -2.64 13.30
C GLY A 253 1.00 -1.79 12.63
N ASP A 254 1.04 -0.47 12.74
CA ASP A 254 0.13 0.42 12.04
C ASP A 254 0.33 0.33 10.51
N PHE A 255 -0.74 0.62 9.76
CA PHE A 255 -0.63 0.71 8.32
C PHE A 255 0.15 1.97 7.91
N LEU A 256 1.11 1.79 7.03
CA LEU A 256 1.90 2.87 6.45
C LEU A 256 2.05 2.61 4.95
N GLN A 257 1.79 3.61 4.12
CA GLN A 257 2.05 3.54 2.68
C GLN A 257 3.54 3.30 2.41
N VAL A 258 3.84 2.27 1.63
CA VAL A 258 5.23 1.81 1.45
C VAL A 258 6.09 2.72 0.58
N ASN A 259 5.47 3.56 -0.25
CA ASN A 259 6.10 4.53 -1.13
C ASN A 259 5.68 5.93 -0.71
N ALA A 260 6.54 6.62 0.05
CA ALA A 260 6.25 7.94 0.60
C ALA A 260 6.02 8.99 -0.49
N GLU A 261 6.83 8.97 -1.56
CA GLU A 261 6.73 9.93 -2.66
C GLU A 261 5.38 9.82 -3.38
N VAL A 262 5.00 8.60 -3.74
CA VAL A 262 3.72 8.36 -4.41
C VAL A 262 2.55 8.67 -3.48
N ASN A 263 2.65 8.33 -2.19
CA ASN A 263 1.64 8.69 -1.20
C ASN A 263 1.42 10.22 -1.13
N GLN A 264 2.50 10.99 -1.03
CA GLN A 264 2.41 12.46 -1.00
C GLN A 264 1.72 13.01 -2.27
N LYS A 265 2.05 12.48 -3.44
CA LYS A 265 1.42 12.87 -4.72
C LYS A 265 -0.06 12.47 -4.79
N MET A 266 -0.43 11.30 -4.26
CA MET A 266 -1.83 10.88 -4.16
C MET A 266 -2.65 11.80 -3.25
N VAL A 267 -2.11 12.13 -2.08
CA VAL A 267 -2.76 13.05 -1.14
C VAL A 267 -2.90 14.43 -1.77
N SER A 268 -1.83 14.96 -2.40
CA SER A 268 -1.88 16.23 -3.14
C SER A 268 -2.96 16.23 -4.23
N GLN A 269 -3.09 15.12 -4.97
CA GLN A 269 -4.11 15.00 -6.01
C GLN A 269 -5.53 15.04 -5.44
N VAL A 270 -5.78 14.34 -4.31
CA VAL A 270 -7.11 14.38 -3.64
C VAL A 270 -7.42 15.77 -3.12
N VAL A 271 -6.45 16.45 -2.48
CA VAL A 271 -6.59 17.85 -2.02
C VAL A 271 -6.93 18.77 -3.20
N ALA A 272 -6.20 18.65 -4.31
CA ALA A 272 -6.45 19.46 -5.51
C ALA A 272 -7.85 19.20 -6.12
N TRP A 273 -8.32 17.96 -6.10
CA TRP A 273 -9.64 17.62 -6.63
C TRP A 273 -10.79 18.13 -5.78
N LEU A 274 -10.65 18.00 -4.47
CA LEU A 274 -11.70 18.41 -3.53
C LEU A 274 -11.71 19.92 -3.28
N THR A 275 -10.57 20.59 -3.46
CA THR A 275 -10.43 22.04 -3.25
C THR A 275 -10.98 22.48 -1.88
N PRO A 276 -10.48 21.88 -0.77
CA PRO A 276 -11.00 22.18 0.56
C PRO A 276 -10.86 23.66 0.90
N ALA A 277 -11.86 24.21 1.59
CA ALA A 277 -11.92 25.62 1.98
C ALA A 277 -12.58 25.78 3.36
N PRO A 278 -12.37 26.93 4.04
CA PRO A 278 -13.06 27.22 5.28
C PRO A 278 -14.58 27.12 5.16
N GLY A 279 -15.21 26.44 6.12
CA GLY A 279 -16.65 26.19 6.15
C GLY A 279 -17.10 24.88 5.46
N MET A 280 -16.26 24.28 4.59
CA MET A 280 -16.59 22.98 4.01
C MET A 280 -16.58 21.87 5.04
N GLN A 281 -17.57 20.97 4.95
CA GLN A 281 -17.69 19.77 5.77
C GLN A 281 -17.28 18.55 4.96
N LEU A 282 -16.16 17.95 5.30
CA LEU A 282 -15.63 16.76 4.63
C LEU A 282 -15.81 15.52 5.50
N LEU A 283 -16.17 14.42 4.87
CA LEU A 283 -16.25 13.11 5.50
C LEU A 283 -15.12 12.22 4.93
N ASP A 284 -14.29 11.66 5.82
CA ASP A 284 -13.24 10.72 5.45
C ASP A 284 -13.55 9.35 6.06
N LEU A 285 -13.84 8.36 5.24
CA LEU A 285 -14.20 7.01 5.66
C LEU A 285 -13.06 6.04 5.37
N PHE A 286 -12.76 5.15 6.32
CA PHE A 286 -11.56 4.33 6.40
C PHE A 286 -10.31 5.21 6.61
N ALA A 287 -10.44 6.19 7.50
CA ALA A 287 -9.48 7.27 7.64
C ALA A 287 -8.08 6.86 8.14
N GLY A 288 -7.95 5.64 8.70
CA GLY A 288 -6.70 5.15 9.26
C GLY A 288 -6.11 6.09 10.30
N MET A 289 -4.86 6.44 10.17
CA MET A 289 -4.17 7.40 11.05
C MET A 289 -4.30 8.86 10.60
N GLY A 290 -5.09 9.15 9.54
CA GLY A 290 -5.37 10.50 9.06
C GLY A 290 -4.65 10.90 7.77
N ASN A 291 -4.25 9.95 6.94
CA ASN A 291 -3.49 10.18 5.70
C ASN A 291 -4.14 11.20 4.75
N PHE A 292 -5.48 11.21 4.66
CA PHE A 292 -6.25 12.21 3.90
C PHE A 292 -6.90 13.25 4.81
N SER A 293 -7.40 12.85 5.99
CA SER A 293 -8.08 13.74 6.93
C SER A 293 -7.25 14.96 7.30
N LEU A 294 -5.97 14.76 7.67
CA LEU A 294 -5.14 15.86 8.17
C LEU A 294 -4.77 16.87 7.06
N PRO A 295 -4.34 16.45 5.86
CA PRO A 295 -4.11 17.38 4.75
C PRO A 295 -5.35 18.19 4.35
N LEU A 296 -6.52 17.55 4.35
CA LEU A 296 -7.79 18.24 4.03
C LEU A 296 -8.17 19.26 5.10
N ALA A 297 -7.94 18.94 6.37
CA ALA A 297 -8.16 19.87 7.48
C ALA A 297 -7.15 21.02 7.48
N ALA A 298 -5.88 20.74 7.15
CA ALA A 298 -4.85 21.77 7.01
C ALA A 298 -5.15 22.75 5.88
N ALA A 299 -5.83 22.30 4.83
CA ALA A 299 -6.33 23.16 3.76
C ALA A 299 -7.58 23.99 4.14
N GLY A 300 -8.07 23.87 5.38
CA GLY A 300 -9.11 24.73 5.96
C GLY A 300 -10.49 24.09 6.13
N ALA A 301 -10.70 22.85 5.69
CA ALA A 301 -11.98 22.18 5.87
C ALA A 301 -12.19 21.69 7.31
N SER A 302 -13.45 21.52 7.71
CA SER A 302 -13.81 20.72 8.88
C SER A 302 -13.96 19.28 8.45
N VAL A 303 -13.14 18.38 9.02
CA VAL A 303 -13.13 16.96 8.63
C VAL A 303 -13.76 16.11 9.71
N HIS A 304 -14.72 15.26 9.33
CA HIS A 304 -15.20 14.16 10.17
C HIS A 304 -14.61 12.85 9.64
N ALA A 305 -13.72 12.25 10.44
CA ALA A 305 -13.00 11.05 10.10
C ALA A 305 -13.58 9.83 10.80
N VAL A 306 -13.85 8.76 10.08
CA VAL A 306 -14.44 7.52 10.60
C VAL A 306 -13.54 6.34 10.29
N GLU A 307 -13.22 5.57 11.32
CA GLU A 307 -12.34 4.41 11.25
C GLU A 307 -12.88 3.26 12.12
N GLY A 308 -12.71 2.03 11.68
CA GLY A 308 -13.18 0.84 12.41
C GLY A 308 -12.23 0.37 13.50
N ASN A 309 -10.93 0.56 13.32
CA ASN A 309 -9.90 0.08 14.24
C ASN A 309 -9.67 1.08 15.39
N THR A 310 -9.88 0.63 16.63
CA THR A 310 -9.74 1.48 17.83
C THR A 310 -8.37 2.15 17.93
N ALA A 311 -7.29 1.42 17.68
CA ALA A 311 -5.93 1.97 17.77
C ALA A 311 -5.69 3.06 16.69
N MET A 312 -6.27 2.91 15.50
CA MET A 312 -6.20 3.92 14.44
C MET A 312 -7.03 5.16 14.78
N VAL A 313 -8.23 4.99 15.38
CA VAL A 313 -9.07 6.09 15.88
C VAL A 313 -8.31 6.94 16.91
N GLU A 314 -7.68 6.30 17.89
CA GLU A 314 -6.85 6.98 18.90
C GLU A 314 -5.65 7.69 18.26
N ARG A 315 -4.99 7.03 17.33
CA ARG A 315 -3.84 7.57 16.58
C ARG A 315 -4.23 8.81 15.79
N LEU A 316 -5.36 8.74 15.06
CA LEU A 316 -5.86 9.87 14.28
C LEU A 316 -6.22 11.06 15.19
N GLY A 317 -6.87 10.81 16.33
CA GLY A 317 -7.16 11.86 17.30
C GLY A 317 -5.88 12.53 17.85
N THR A 318 -4.86 11.73 18.18
CA THR A 318 -3.55 12.23 18.60
C THR A 318 -2.89 13.07 17.49
N ASN A 319 -2.91 12.58 16.25
CA ASN A 319 -2.34 13.28 15.12
C ASN A 319 -3.06 14.58 14.80
N ALA A 320 -4.38 14.62 14.90
CA ALA A 320 -5.16 15.84 14.73
C ALA A 320 -4.82 16.90 15.80
N ALA A 321 -4.73 16.47 17.06
CA ALA A 321 -4.35 17.36 18.18
C ALA A 321 -2.90 17.88 18.03
N LEU A 322 -1.95 17.00 17.64
CA LEU A 322 -0.55 17.36 17.41
C LEU A 322 -0.41 18.49 16.38
N ASN A 323 -1.18 18.43 15.31
CA ASN A 323 -1.16 19.42 14.23
C ASN A 323 -2.19 20.56 14.44
N GLN A 324 -2.90 20.61 15.57
CA GLN A 324 -3.92 21.61 15.90
C GLN A 324 -5.00 21.77 14.82
N LEU A 325 -5.45 20.64 14.24
CA LEU A 325 -6.39 20.63 13.13
C LEU A 325 -7.83 20.36 13.59
N ASN A 326 -8.79 20.92 12.84
CA ASN A 326 -10.22 20.70 13.06
C ASN A 326 -10.67 19.37 12.45
N VAL A 327 -10.36 18.28 13.15
CA VAL A 327 -10.76 16.91 12.78
C VAL A 327 -11.54 16.30 13.94
N SER A 328 -12.78 15.92 13.69
CA SER A 328 -13.56 15.10 14.62
C SER A 328 -13.44 13.62 14.24
N VAL A 329 -13.24 12.76 15.22
CA VAL A 329 -12.97 11.33 14.99
C VAL A 329 -14.08 10.48 15.58
N GLN A 330 -14.52 9.48 14.81
CA GLN A 330 -15.55 8.53 15.24
C GLN A 330 -15.12 7.11 14.92
N GLN A 331 -15.31 6.19 15.87
CA GLN A 331 -15.22 4.77 15.61
C GLN A 331 -16.54 4.23 15.08
N ALA A 332 -16.53 3.54 13.94
CA ALA A 332 -17.69 2.82 13.43
C ALA A 332 -17.27 1.67 12.51
N ASP A 333 -18.06 0.60 12.50
CA ASP A 333 -17.92 -0.45 11.48
C ASP A 333 -18.56 0.02 10.17
N LEU A 334 -17.70 0.31 9.20
CA LEU A 334 -18.10 0.80 7.87
C LEU A 334 -18.63 -0.31 6.94
N ASN A 335 -18.61 -1.57 7.39
CA ASN A 335 -19.33 -2.66 6.73
C ASN A 335 -20.79 -2.77 7.20
N ASP A 336 -21.16 -2.14 8.33
CA ASP A 336 -22.53 -2.08 8.78
C ASP A 336 -23.34 -1.03 8.02
N ALA A 337 -24.23 -1.47 7.16
CA ALA A 337 -25.09 -0.60 6.34
C ALA A 337 -26.02 0.31 7.19
N ILE A 338 -26.34 -0.07 8.43
CA ILE A 338 -27.16 0.77 9.32
C ILE A 338 -26.32 1.90 9.88
N ALA A 339 -25.11 1.60 10.36
CA ALA A 339 -24.15 2.59 10.84
C ALA A 339 -23.83 3.63 9.75
N VAL A 340 -23.54 3.16 8.53
CA VAL A 340 -23.29 4.03 7.37
C VAL A 340 -24.47 4.94 7.05
N LYS A 341 -25.69 4.43 6.99
CA LYS A 341 -26.89 5.24 6.72
C LYS A 341 -27.14 6.29 7.81
N THR A 342 -26.93 5.94 9.06
CA THR A 342 -27.06 6.86 10.19
C THR A 342 -26.03 7.97 10.11
N LEU A 343 -24.77 7.62 9.86
CA LEU A 343 -23.67 8.56 9.69
C LEU A 343 -23.93 9.61 8.59
N LEU A 344 -24.40 9.16 7.42
CA LEU A 344 -24.68 10.03 6.28
C LEU A 344 -25.94 10.90 6.49
N ARG A 345 -26.95 10.41 7.24
CA ARG A 345 -28.18 11.15 7.50
C ARG A 345 -28.00 12.31 8.48
N GLU A 346 -27.09 12.17 9.43
CA GLU A 346 -26.89 13.12 10.53
C GLU A 346 -26.05 14.33 10.14
N ARG A 347 -25.47 14.34 8.92
CA ARG A 347 -24.49 15.36 8.50
C ARG A 347 -24.81 15.93 7.13
N SER A 348 -24.56 17.23 7.01
CA SER A 348 -24.40 17.86 5.68
C SER A 348 -22.94 17.68 5.29
N VAL A 349 -22.68 17.06 4.14
CA VAL A 349 -21.35 16.73 3.64
C VAL A 349 -21.15 17.34 2.27
N ASP A 350 -20.11 18.17 2.12
CA ASP A 350 -19.76 18.81 0.85
C ASP A 350 -18.89 17.90 -0.03
N ALA A 351 -18.04 17.07 0.61
CA ALA A 351 -17.28 16.06 -0.11
C ALA A 351 -16.94 14.86 0.79
N LEU A 352 -16.78 13.70 0.14
CA LEU A 352 -16.46 12.41 0.76
C LEU A 352 -15.14 11.88 0.22
N VAL A 353 -14.28 11.37 1.11
CA VAL A 353 -13.12 10.56 0.76
C VAL A 353 -13.38 9.12 1.17
N LEU A 354 -13.01 8.18 0.32
CA LEU A 354 -13.06 6.74 0.54
C LEU A 354 -11.68 6.14 0.25
N ASP A 355 -11.10 5.43 1.22
CA ASP A 355 -9.88 4.62 1.05
C ASP A 355 -10.10 3.23 1.68
N PRO A 356 -11.04 2.42 1.14
CA PRO A 356 -11.43 1.16 1.74
C PRO A 356 -10.38 0.05 1.52
N PRO A 357 -10.49 -1.04 2.31
CA PRO A 357 -9.71 -2.26 2.06
C PRO A 357 -10.08 -2.88 0.69
N ARG A 358 -9.35 -3.95 0.29
CA ARG A 358 -9.55 -4.65 -1.00
C ARG A 358 -10.99 -5.10 -1.29
N SER A 359 -11.81 -5.27 -0.26
CA SER A 359 -13.24 -5.61 -0.43
C SER A 359 -14.08 -4.49 -1.06
N GLY A 360 -13.55 -3.26 -1.09
CA GLY A 360 -14.26 -2.07 -1.55
C GLY A 360 -15.21 -1.50 -0.51
N ALA A 361 -16.08 -0.60 -0.95
CA ALA A 361 -17.05 0.15 -0.13
C ALA A 361 -18.47 0.08 -0.70
N GLU A 362 -18.91 -1.09 -1.15
CA GLU A 362 -20.19 -1.27 -1.87
C GLU A 362 -21.39 -0.68 -1.11
N ALA A 363 -21.53 -1.02 0.19
CA ALA A 363 -22.64 -0.54 1.02
C ALA A 363 -22.65 0.98 1.17
N ILE A 364 -21.46 1.61 1.23
CA ILE A 364 -21.31 3.06 1.29
C ILE A 364 -21.70 3.68 -0.03
N CYS A 365 -21.22 3.18 -1.16
CA CYS A 365 -21.55 3.71 -2.50
C CYS A 365 -23.03 3.62 -2.81
N GLN A 366 -23.72 2.56 -2.40
CA GLN A 366 -25.18 2.42 -2.47
C GLN A 366 -25.92 3.45 -1.59
N ALA A 367 -25.37 3.75 -0.41
CA ALA A 367 -25.98 4.73 0.51
C ALA A 367 -25.74 6.16 0.04
N VAL A 368 -24.53 6.49 -0.39
CA VAL A 368 -24.11 7.84 -0.85
C VAL A 368 -24.99 8.36 -1.98
N GLY A 369 -25.42 7.50 -2.89
CA GLY A 369 -26.31 7.89 -3.99
C GLY A 369 -27.64 8.52 -3.54
N ARG A 370 -28.11 8.23 -2.33
CA ARG A 370 -29.33 8.82 -1.76
C ARG A 370 -29.11 10.18 -1.11
N HIS A 371 -27.86 10.49 -0.73
CA HIS A 371 -27.50 11.71 -0.01
C HIS A 371 -26.97 12.82 -0.90
N ARG A 372 -26.69 12.52 -2.19
CA ARG A 372 -26.30 13.50 -3.23
C ARG A 372 -25.10 14.35 -2.81
N ILE A 373 -24.10 13.74 -2.17
CA ILE A 373 -22.87 14.43 -1.78
C ILE A 373 -22.22 15.00 -3.05
N PRO A 374 -21.90 16.30 -3.11
CA PRO A 374 -21.44 16.94 -4.35
C PRO A 374 -20.22 16.28 -5.00
N LYS A 375 -19.23 15.90 -4.18
CA LYS A 375 -17.99 15.28 -4.65
C LYS A 375 -17.65 14.02 -3.85
N VAL A 376 -17.17 12.99 -4.52
CA VAL A 376 -16.63 11.76 -3.91
C VAL A 376 -15.25 11.48 -4.51
N ALA A 377 -14.21 11.51 -3.69
CA ALA A 377 -12.88 11.03 -4.03
C ALA A 377 -12.73 9.59 -3.51
N TYR A 378 -12.53 8.64 -4.40
CA TYR A 378 -12.37 7.23 -4.09
C TYR A 378 -10.94 6.79 -4.41
N VAL A 379 -10.21 6.33 -3.41
CA VAL A 379 -8.89 5.71 -3.54
C VAL A 379 -9.05 4.20 -3.37
N SER A 380 -8.43 3.39 -4.20
CA SER A 380 -8.61 1.94 -4.16
C SER A 380 -7.36 1.19 -4.59
N CYS A 381 -6.99 0.19 -3.81
CA CYS A 381 -5.91 -0.75 -4.14
C CYS A 381 -6.41 -1.97 -4.97
N ASP A 382 -7.71 -2.05 -5.29
CA ASP A 382 -8.29 -3.11 -6.11
C ASP A 382 -9.22 -2.53 -7.18
N PRO A 383 -8.80 -2.48 -8.45
CA PRO A 383 -9.57 -1.87 -9.51
C PRO A 383 -10.86 -2.62 -9.87
N ALA A 384 -10.97 -3.91 -9.53
CA ALA A 384 -12.18 -4.67 -9.82
C ALA A 384 -13.31 -4.32 -8.83
N THR A 385 -13.01 -4.21 -7.53
CA THR A 385 -13.98 -3.75 -6.53
C THR A 385 -14.32 -2.28 -6.74
N LEU A 386 -13.35 -1.44 -7.12
CA LEU A 386 -13.61 -0.05 -7.50
C LEU A 386 -14.59 0.05 -8.67
N ALA A 387 -14.45 -0.78 -9.72
CA ALA A 387 -15.34 -0.76 -10.85
C ALA A 387 -16.79 -1.13 -10.47
N ARG A 388 -16.97 -2.13 -9.59
CA ARG A 388 -18.27 -2.48 -9.01
C ARG A 388 -18.88 -1.29 -8.24
N ASP A 389 -18.09 -0.67 -7.37
CA ASP A 389 -18.54 0.40 -6.49
C ASP A 389 -18.85 1.68 -7.30
N ALA A 390 -18.02 1.97 -8.32
CA ALA A 390 -18.24 3.07 -9.26
C ALA A 390 -19.58 2.91 -10.02
N ALA A 391 -19.97 1.69 -10.37
CA ALA A 391 -21.26 1.46 -11.01
C ALA A 391 -22.43 1.89 -10.12
N HIS A 392 -22.37 1.65 -8.80
CA HIS A 392 -23.40 2.12 -7.86
C HIS A 392 -23.48 3.66 -7.83
N LEU A 393 -22.35 4.34 -7.81
CA LEU A 393 -22.31 5.82 -7.84
C LEU A 393 -22.86 6.36 -9.16
N VAL A 394 -22.44 5.80 -10.30
CA VAL A 394 -22.89 6.25 -11.62
C VAL A 394 -24.42 6.04 -11.80
N HIS A 395 -24.94 4.88 -11.38
CA HIS A 395 -26.39 4.62 -11.39
C HIS A 395 -27.17 5.57 -10.47
N ALA A 396 -26.53 6.12 -9.45
CA ALA A 396 -27.14 7.12 -8.55
C ALA A 396 -27.03 8.57 -9.05
N GLY A 397 -26.51 8.80 -10.25
CA GLY A 397 -26.43 10.13 -10.87
C GLY A 397 -25.07 10.81 -10.78
N TYR A 398 -24.03 10.10 -10.33
CA TYR A 398 -22.66 10.63 -10.36
C TYR A 398 -22.03 10.45 -11.74
N ARG A 399 -21.10 11.33 -12.05
CA ARG A 399 -20.21 11.22 -13.22
C ARG A 399 -18.78 11.13 -12.79
N VAL A 400 -18.01 10.28 -13.44
CA VAL A 400 -16.55 10.26 -13.30
C VAL A 400 -15.98 11.52 -13.92
N LYS A 401 -15.26 12.31 -13.15
CA LYS A 401 -14.64 13.57 -13.59
C LYS A 401 -13.16 13.41 -13.87
N GLN A 402 -12.47 12.72 -13.00
CA GLN A 402 -11.02 12.50 -13.11
C GLN A 402 -10.66 11.10 -12.62
N VAL A 403 -9.63 10.53 -13.22
CA VAL A 403 -9.07 9.24 -12.86
C VAL A 403 -7.56 9.30 -12.91
N ALA A 404 -6.92 8.75 -11.91
CA ALA A 404 -5.47 8.57 -11.90
C ALA A 404 -5.09 7.18 -11.39
N VAL A 405 -4.06 6.60 -11.96
CA VAL A 405 -3.42 5.38 -11.45
C VAL A 405 -2.09 5.75 -10.80
N ALA A 406 -1.96 5.44 -9.53
CA ALA A 406 -0.75 5.70 -8.77
C ALA A 406 0.12 4.43 -8.70
N ASP A 407 1.38 4.62 -9.02
CA ASP A 407 2.38 3.55 -9.12
C ASP A 407 3.03 3.27 -7.76
N MET A 408 2.18 3.04 -6.74
CA MET A 408 2.59 2.74 -5.36
C MET A 408 3.49 1.51 -5.27
N PHE A 409 3.25 0.53 -6.16
CA PHE A 409 3.92 -0.76 -6.19
C PHE A 409 4.49 -1.04 -7.59
N LEU A 410 5.46 -0.24 -8.03
CA LEU A 410 6.13 -0.47 -9.31
C LEU A 410 6.75 -1.88 -9.34
N HIS A 411 6.82 -2.48 -10.51
CA HIS A 411 7.25 -3.86 -10.75
C HIS A 411 6.29 -4.95 -10.26
N THR A 412 5.07 -4.57 -9.83
CA THR A 412 4.02 -5.52 -9.49
C THR A 412 2.72 -5.19 -10.22
N ALA A 413 1.82 -6.17 -10.34
CA ALA A 413 0.47 -5.96 -10.87
C ALA A 413 -0.42 -5.13 -9.93
N HIS A 414 -0.02 -4.90 -8.69
CA HIS A 414 -0.74 -4.04 -7.76
C HIS A 414 -0.67 -2.58 -8.19
N MET A 415 -1.76 -1.88 -7.98
CA MET A 415 -1.89 -0.45 -8.28
C MET A 415 -2.82 0.21 -7.27
N GLU A 416 -2.67 1.53 -7.14
CA GLU A 416 -3.66 2.37 -6.48
C GLU A 416 -4.39 3.17 -7.55
N THR A 417 -5.71 3.23 -7.47
CA THR A 417 -6.54 3.99 -8.42
C THR A 417 -7.29 5.06 -7.67
N LEU A 418 -7.19 6.30 -8.13
CA LEU A 418 -7.93 7.42 -7.60
C LEU A 418 -9.01 7.82 -8.60
N MET A 419 -10.23 8.03 -8.13
CA MET A 419 -11.33 8.52 -8.95
C MET A 419 -12.08 9.65 -8.26
N LEU A 420 -12.32 10.72 -8.99
CA LEU A 420 -13.22 11.80 -8.58
C LEU A 420 -14.57 11.62 -9.25
N PHE A 421 -15.62 11.54 -8.44
CA PHE A 421 -17.00 11.56 -8.88
C PHE A 421 -17.66 12.88 -8.47
N GLU A 422 -18.47 13.45 -9.36
CA GLU A 422 -19.32 14.58 -9.06
C GLU A 422 -20.79 14.22 -9.32
N TYR A 423 -21.65 14.65 -8.39
CA TYR A 423 -23.09 14.48 -8.56
C TYR A 423 -23.59 15.40 -9.67
N ALA A 424 -24.27 14.83 -10.67
CA ALA A 424 -24.72 15.58 -11.85
C ALA A 424 -26.23 15.83 -11.86
N GLY A 425 -26.97 15.29 -10.86
CA GLY A 425 -28.41 15.42 -10.77
C GLY A 425 -29.18 14.23 -11.35
#